data_cfab4aac03b2a015a1e8d85af93ea393
#
_entry.id   cfab4aac03b2a015a1e8d85af93ea393
#
_cell.length_a   1.000
_cell.length_b   1.000
_cell.length_c   1.000
_cell.angle_alpha   90.00
_cell.angle_beta   90.00
_cell.angle_gamma   90.00
#
_symmetry.space_group_name_H-M   'P 1'
#
loop_
_entity.id
_entity.type
_entity.pdbx_description
1 polymer ?
#
loop_
_entity_poly.entity_id
_entity_poly.type
_entity_poly.pdbx_seq_one_letter_code
_entity_poly.pdbx_strand_id
1 'polypeptide(L)'
;MCKKYGVELFFNTEVTMDLVKEKNPDVIIAATGATPVIPGKIPGIKGANVVTAHDVLEGKAWTGAKVVVIGGGSVGAETANHLASNLKSVTIVEMMDDIAKDEIVVPRWGLLADLKKNNVTVYTDTKLESINENGVVLSGKYDGQLNADTVVLSMGSRPDNAFAEEVKEAGYDVCVIGDAAKVGLASKAIEEGFFLGRE
;
A
#
# COMPACT_ATOMS: atom_id res chain seq x y z
N MET A 1 -22.70 -5.91 13.53
CA MET A 1 -23.33 -7.05 12.84
C MET A 1 -22.77 -8.39 13.34
N CYS A 2 -21.48 -8.63 13.39
CA CYS A 2 -20.87 -9.89 13.84
C CYS A 2 -21.37 -10.40 15.20
N LYS A 3 -21.40 -9.56 16.22
CA LYS A 3 -21.93 -9.93 17.55
C LYS A 3 -23.39 -10.43 17.52
N LYS A 4 -24.22 -9.93 16.60
CA LYS A 4 -25.62 -10.37 16.45
C LYS A 4 -25.72 -11.86 16.02
N TYR A 5 -24.70 -12.34 15.34
CA TYR A 5 -24.65 -13.71 14.84
C TYR A 5 -23.71 -14.62 15.67
N GLY A 6 -23.37 -14.21 16.89
CA GLY A 6 -22.58 -15.03 17.82
C GLY A 6 -21.10 -15.11 17.50
N VAL A 7 -20.58 -14.23 16.62
CA VAL A 7 -19.14 -14.19 16.31
C VAL A 7 -18.37 -13.61 17.49
N GLU A 8 -17.41 -14.36 18.02
CA GLU A 8 -16.44 -13.87 18.99
C GLU A 8 -15.39 -13.00 18.30
N LEU A 9 -15.06 -11.86 18.92
CA LEU A 9 -14.12 -10.89 18.39
C LEU A 9 -12.99 -10.66 19.38
N PHE A 10 -11.77 -10.96 18.96
CA PHE A 10 -10.54 -10.72 19.72
C PHE A 10 -9.77 -9.58 19.08
N PHE A 11 -9.81 -8.39 19.71
CA PHE A 11 -9.08 -7.21 19.26
C PHE A 11 -7.69 -7.16 19.92
N ASN A 12 -6.72 -6.53 19.23
CA ASN A 12 -5.33 -6.40 19.72
C ASN A 12 -4.71 -7.75 20.13
N THR A 13 -5.09 -8.81 19.43
CA THR A 13 -4.65 -10.19 19.70
C THR A 13 -3.91 -10.68 18.48
N GLU A 14 -2.61 -10.90 18.62
CA GLU A 14 -1.79 -11.53 17.59
C GLU A 14 -2.09 -13.04 17.56
N VAL A 15 -2.33 -13.58 16.37
CA VAL A 15 -2.54 -15.02 16.19
C VAL A 15 -1.18 -15.70 16.15
N THR A 16 -0.95 -16.60 17.12
CA THR A 16 0.27 -17.41 17.24
C THR A 16 -0.07 -18.89 17.08
N MET A 17 0.94 -19.73 16.81
CA MET A 17 0.76 -21.18 16.74
C MET A 17 0.19 -21.77 18.04
N ASP A 18 0.52 -21.20 19.20
CA ASP A 18 -0.03 -21.65 20.47
C ASP A 18 -1.52 -21.33 20.59
N LEU A 19 -1.96 -20.16 20.11
CA LEU A 19 -3.38 -19.80 20.04
C LEU A 19 -4.13 -20.72 19.06
N VAL A 20 -3.55 -21.03 17.91
CA VAL A 20 -4.13 -21.95 16.93
C VAL A 20 -4.32 -23.34 17.55
N LYS A 21 -3.32 -23.86 18.27
CA LYS A 21 -3.41 -25.15 18.98
C LYS A 21 -4.45 -25.13 20.09
N GLU A 22 -4.52 -24.06 20.88
CA GLU A 22 -5.51 -23.90 21.96
C GLU A 22 -6.94 -23.90 21.43
N LYS A 23 -7.19 -23.13 20.34
CA LYS A 23 -8.52 -23.03 19.74
C LYS A 23 -8.91 -24.25 18.91
N ASN A 24 -7.94 -24.95 18.35
CA ASN A 24 -8.09 -26.15 17.55
C ASN A 24 -9.25 -26.03 16.52
N PRO A 25 -9.22 -25.04 15.62
CA PRO A 25 -10.31 -24.82 14.68
C PRO A 25 -10.34 -25.90 13.59
N ASP A 26 -11.52 -26.15 13.03
CA ASP A 26 -11.69 -27.05 11.87
C ASP A 26 -11.11 -26.43 10.59
N VAL A 27 -11.29 -25.12 10.39
CA VAL A 27 -10.80 -24.36 9.24
C VAL A 27 -10.30 -23.00 9.70
N ILE A 28 -9.21 -22.53 9.11
CA ILE A 28 -8.64 -21.19 9.34
C ILE A 28 -8.77 -20.36 8.07
N ILE A 29 -9.34 -19.17 8.19
CA ILE A 29 -9.40 -18.20 7.09
C ILE A 29 -8.40 -17.11 7.38
N ALA A 30 -7.34 -17.03 6.56
CA ALA A 30 -6.31 -15.99 6.64
C ALA A 30 -6.65 -14.83 5.70
N ALA A 31 -7.01 -13.69 6.28
CA ALA A 31 -7.31 -12.44 5.58
C ALA A 31 -6.41 -11.31 6.11
N THR A 32 -5.12 -11.59 6.23
CA THR A 32 -4.08 -10.76 6.87
C THR A 32 -3.67 -9.56 6.03
N GLY A 33 -4.16 -9.47 4.79
CA GLY A 33 -3.91 -8.32 3.93
C GLY A 33 -2.53 -8.35 3.26
N ALA A 34 -1.94 -7.18 3.09
CA ALA A 34 -0.66 -7.00 2.40
C ALA A 34 0.22 -5.96 3.08
N THR A 35 1.52 -6.06 2.86
CA THR A 35 2.52 -5.11 3.36
C THR A 35 3.12 -4.28 2.21
N PRO A 36 3.46 -2.98 2.43
CA PRO A 36 4.12 -2.15 1.42
C PRO A 36 5.46 -2.74 0.97
N VAL A 37 5.74 -2.64 -0.32
CA VAL A 37 7.05 -3.00 -0.86
C VAL A 37 8.05 -1.88 -0.62
N ILE A 38 9.12 -2.18 0.10
CA ILE A 38 10.27 -1.27 0.30
C ILE A 38 11.50 -1.93 -0.35
N PRO A 39 11.95 -1.45 -1.54
CA PRO A 39 13.06 -2.06 -2.26
C PRO A 39 14.38 -1.80 -1.55
N GLY A 40 14.94 -2.80 -0.88
CA GLY A 40 16.14 -2.67 -0.06
C GLY A 40 17.44 -2.31 -0.80
N LYS A 41 17.41 -2.33 -2.15
CA LYS A 41 18.59 -2.04 -3.00
C LYS A 41 18.76 -0.56 -3.36
N ILE A 42 17.75 0.29 -3.13
CA ILE A 42 17.82 1.71 -3.45
C ILE A 42 18.59 2.43 -2.33
N PRO A 43 19.69 3.13 -2.63
CA PRO A 43 20.44 3.88 -1.64
C PRO A 43 19.56 4.95 -0.96
N GLY A 44 19.61 5.04 0.37
CA GLY A 44 18.85 6.01 1.14
C GLY A 44 17.37 5.67 1.39
N ILE A 45 16.87 4.50 0.93
CA ILE A 45 15.46 4.08 1.07
C ILE A 45 14.98 4.01 2.53
N LYS A 46 15.89 3.87 3.49
CA LYS A 46 15.61 3.85 4.94
C LYS A 46 15.94 5.18 5.62
N GLY A 47 16.06 6.26 4.85
CA GLY A 47 16.32 7.61 5.36
C GLY A 47 15.23 8.10 6.32
N ALA A 48 15.58 9.01 7.23
CA ALA A 48 14.62 9.57 8.19
C ALA A 48 13.50 10.39 7.53
N ASN A 49 13.72 10.86 6.31
CA ASN A 49 12.75 11.59 5.49
C ASN A 49 11.91 10.67 4.58
N VAL A 50 11.99 9.35 4.73
CA VAL A 50 11.27 8.37 3.92
C VAL A 50 10.14 7.74 4.74
N VAL A 51 8.93 7.74 4.16
CA VAL A 51 7.74 7.15 4.76
C VAL A 51 6.98 6.34 3.69
N THR A 52 6.06 5.48 4.09
CA THR A 52 5.19 4.78 3.14
C THR A 52 3.88 5.55 2.91
N ALA A 53 3.23 5.34 1.77
CA ALA A 53 1.90 5.88 1.50
C ALA A 53 0.88 5.40 2.56
N HIS A 54 1.02 4.15 3.02
CA HIS A 54 0.17 3.59 4.09
C HIS A 54 0.31 4.37 5.40
N ASP A 55 1.55 4.63 5.85
CA ASP A 55 1.77 5.38 7.08
C ASP A 55 1.21 6.80 7.01
N VAL A 56 1.30 7.43 5.84
CA VAL A 56 0.72 8.77 5.61
C VAL A 56 -0.81 8.72 5.68
N LEU A 57 -1.45 7.79 4.98
CA LEU A 57 -2.91 7.68 4.93
C LEU A 57 -3.51 7.24 6.26
N GLU A 58 -2.80 6.44 7.05
CA GLU A 58 -3.18 6.04 8.39
C GLU A 58 -2.90 7.11 9.47
N GLY A 59 -2.27 8.23 9.10
CA GLY A 59 -1.89 9.29 10.03
C GLY A 59 -0.75 8.94 10.97
N LYS A 60 0.02 7.89 10.67
CA LYS A 60 1.19 7.44 11.44
C LYS A 60 2.46 8.23 11.11
N ALA A 61 2.52 8.84 9.92
CA ALA A 61 3.66 9.62 9.46
C ALA A 61 3.25 11.05 9.10
N TRP A 62 4.10 12.01 9.47
CA TRP A 62 3.96 13.43 9.12
C TRP A 62 4.85 13.74 7.91
N THR A 63 4.36 14.60 7.02
CA THR A 63 5.12 15.05 5.86
C THR A 63 5.47 16.53 5.97
N GLY A 64 6.62 16.92 5.43
CA GLY A 64 7.02 18.31 5.25
C GLY A 64 6.17 19.05 4.21
N ALA A 65 6.60 20.23 3.79
CA ALA A 65 5.88 21.06 2.83
C ALA A 65 6.07 20.58 1.38
N LYS A 66 7.27 20.07 1.05
CA LYS A 66 7.60 19.52 -0.27
C LYS A 66 7.67 18.00 -0.22
N VAL A 67 6.82 17.34 -0.96
CA VAL A 67 6.69 15.88 -0.94
C VAL A 67 6.92 15.30 -2.34
N VAL A 68 7.74 14.27 -2.40
CA VAL A 68 7.89 13.45 -3.61
C VAL A 68 7.27 12.08 -3.34
N VAL A 69 6.29 11.69 -4.14
CA VAL A 69 5.65 10.37 -4.12
C VAL A 69 6.31 9.50 -5.18
N ILE A 70 6.91 8.39 -4.76
CA ILE A 70 7.55 7.41 -5.64
C ILE A 70 6.59 6.26 -5.92
N GLY A 71 6.19 6.14 -7.18
CA GLY A 71 5.15 5.24 -7.64
C GLY A 71 3.82 5.97 -7.85
N GLY A 72 3.36 5.99 -9.10
CA GLY A 72 2.14 6.66 -9.54
C GLY A 72 0.98 5.72 -9.82
N GLY A 73 0.93 4.53 -9.22
CA GLY A 73 -0.26 3.68 -9.20
C GLY A 73 -1.43 4.37 -8.49
N SER A 74 -2.61 3.73 -8.41
CA SER A 74 -3.81 4.30 -7.78
C SER A 74 -3.53 4.83 -6.37
N VAL A 75 -2.89 4.03 -5.50
CA VAL A 75 -2.56 4.43 -4.12
C VAL A 75 -1.62 5.64 -4.09
N GLY A 76 -0.60 5.67 -4.96
CA GLY A 76 0.34 6.80 -5.02
C GLY A 76 -0.32 8.09 -5.51
N ALA A 77 -1.16 7.99 -6.53
CA ALA A 77 -1.91 9.11 -7.07
C ALA A 77 -2.94 9.66 -6.07
N GLU A 78 -3.67 8.78 -5.36
CA GLU A 78 -4.60 9.17 -4.30
C GLU A 78 -3.88 9.82 -3.10
N THR A 79 -2.73 9.25 -2.68
CA THR A 79 -1.90 9.83 -1.62
C THR A 79 -1.39 11.21 -2.02
N ALA A 80 -0.94 11.37 -3.27
CA ALA A 80 -0.50 12.66 -3.78
C ALA A 80 -1.63 13.69 -3.80
N ASN A 81 -2.83 13.29 -4.22
CA ASN A 81 -4.01 14.13 -4.21
C ASN A 81 -4.41 14.55 -2.78
N HIS A 82 -4.40 13.58 -1.83
CA HIS A 82 -4.64 13.85 -0.42
C HIS A 82 -3.66 14.88 0.15
N LEU A 83 -2.37 14.72 -0.11
CA LEU A 83 -1.34 15.63 0.37
C LEU A 83 -1.45 17.02 -0.27
N ALA A 84 -1.70 17.10 -1.58
CA ALA A 84 -1.84 18.35 -2.30
C ALA A 84 -3.10 19.13 -1.88
N SER A 85 -4.21 18.45 -1.61
CA SER A 85 -5.43 19.07 -1.06
C SER A 85 -5.23 19.63 0.35
N ASN A 86 -4.21 19.15 1.07
CA ASN A 86 -3.75 19.67 2.37
C ASN A 86 -2.57 20.65 2.24
N LEU A 87 -2.52 21.40 1.11
CA LEU A 87 -1.58 22.50 0.85
C LEU A 87 -0.10 22.09 0.80
N LYS A 88 0.20 20.81 0.50
CA LYS A 88 1.56 20.38 0.23
C LYS A 88 1.92 20.59 -1.23
N SER A 89 3.19 20.89 -1.50
CA SER A 89 3.76 20.87 -2.87
C SER A 89 4.15 19.43 -3.20
N VAL A 90 3.44 18.80 -4.13
CA VAL A 90 3.57 17.36 -4.38
C VAL A 90 4.06 17.09 -5.80
N THR A 91 5.03 16.21 -5.93
CA THR A 91 5.48 15.65 -7.21
C THR A 91 5.35 14.13 -7.18
N ILE A 92 4.71 13.55 -8.19
CA ILE A 92 4.70 12.10 -8.44
C ILE A 92 5.84 11.75 -9.38
N VAL A 93 6.57 10.70 -9.06
CA VAL A 93 7.59 10.09 -9.92
C VAL A 93 7.15 8.68 -10.25
N GLU A 94 6.96 8.40 -11.55
CA GLU A 94 6.49 7.12 -12.06
C GLU A 94 7.42 6.62 -13.15
N MET A 95 7.81 5.33 -13.07
CA MET A 95 8.69 4.69 -14.05
C MET A 95 7.97 4.31 -15.35
N MET A 96 6.65 4.17 -15.29
CA MET A 96 5.80 3.91 -16.44
C MET A 96 5.47 5.20 -17.17
N ASP A 97 4.86 5.05 -18.35
CA ASP A 97 4.48 6.16 -19.24
C ASP A 97 3.25 6.96 -18.78
N ASP A 98 2.50 6.46 -17.76
CA ASP A 98 1.28 7.10 -17.25
C ASP A 98 1.00 6.66 -15.80
N ILE A 99 0.14 7.41 -15.07
CA ILE A 99 -0.22 7.16 -13.68
C ILE A 99 -1.63 6.59 -13.52
N ALA A 100 -1.89 5.97 -12.38
CA ALA A 100 -3.18 5.37 -11.98
C ALA A 100 -3.76 4.43 -13.05
N LYS A 101 -2.90 3.67 -13.75
CA LYS A 101 -3.32 2.73 -14.83
C LYS A 101 -4.07 1.50 -14.27
N ASP A 102 -3.90 1.22 -13.01
CA ASP A 102 -4.56 0.16 -12.24
C ASP A 102 -5.95 0.57 -11.70
N GLU A 103 -6.34 1.84 -11.87
CA GLU A 103 -7.63 2.35 -11.44
C GLU A 103 -8.72 2.14 -12.51
N ILE A 104 -9.98 2.03 -12.06
CA ILE A 104 -11.15 1.95 -12.94
C ILE A 104 -11.32 3.27 -13.72
N VAL A 105 -11.73 3.20 -14.98
CA VAL A 105 -11.71 4.32 -15.93
C VAL A 105 -12.37 5.60 -15.40
N VAL A 106 -13.58 5.52 -14.84
CA VAL A 106 -14.33 6.72 -14.39
C VAL A 106 -13.71 7.35 -13.15
N PRO A 107 -13.44 6.62 -12.05
CA PRO A 107 -12.68 7.13 -10.91
C PRO A 107 -11.32 7.71 -11.30
N ARG A 108 -10.59 7.06 -12.22
CA ARG A 108 -9.31 7.54 -12.72
C ARG A 108 -9.42 8.93 -13.34
N TRP A 109 -10.42 9.19 -14.18
CA TRP A 109 -10.62 10.53 -14.76
C TRP A 109 -10.82 11.60 -13.68
N GLY A 110 -11.62 11.31 -12.67
CA GLY A 110 -11.82 12.19 -11.53
C GLY A 110 -10.50 12.47 -10.80
N LEU A 111 -9.75 11.44 -10.47
CA LEU A 111 -8.46 11.53 -9.79
C LEU A 111 -7.44 12.38 -10.57
N LEU A 112 -7.30 12.15 -11.87
CA LEU A 112 -6.41 12.93 -12.73
C LEU A 112 -6.81 14.40 -12.82
N ALA A 113 -8.12 14.70 -12.85
CA ALA A 113 -8.63 16.08 -12.83
C ALA A 113 -8.31 16.76 -11.49
N ASP A 114 -8.46 16.07 -10.36
CA ASP A 114 -8.15 16.58 -9.03
C ASP A 114 -6.65 16.82 -8.83
N LEU A 115 -5.79 15.90 -9.28
CA LEU A 115 -4.33 16.09 -9.29
C LEU A 115 -3.92 17.36 -10.04
N LYS A 116 -4.51 17.57 -11.22
CA LYS A 116 -4.28 18.78 -12.02
C LYS A 116 -4.78 20.03 -11.30
N LYS A 117 -5.97 20.01 -10.74
CA LYS A 117 -6.57 21.12 -9.98
C LYS A 117 -5.72 21.50 -8.77
N ASN A 118 -5.14 20.52 -8.10
CA ASN A 118 -4.29 20.70 -6.94
C ASN A 118 -2.81 20.94 -7.29
N ASN A 119 -2.50 21.20 -8.58
CA ASN A 119 -1.17 21.49 -9.09
C ASN A 119 -0.11 20.42 -8.76
N VAL A 120 -0.50 19.15 -8.74
CA VAL A 120 0.46 18.04 -8.58
C VAL A 120 1.31 17.93 -9.86
N THR A 121 2.63 17.96 -9.69
CA THR A 121 3.57 17.71 -10.78
C THR A 121 3.72 16.19 -10.99
N VAL A 122 3.74 15.75 -12.25
CA VAL A 122 3.90 14.32 -12.58
C VAL A 122 5.09 14.13 -13.52
N TYR A 123 6.04 13.30 -13.12
CA TYR A 123 7.15 12.84 -13.95
C TYR A 123 6.96 11.36 -14.26
N THR A 124 6.55 11.05 -15.48
CA THR A 124 6.49 9.69 -16.04
C THR A 124 7.82 9.31 -16.71
N ASP A 125 7.97 8.04 -17.08
CA ASP A 125 9.20 7.51 -17.69
C ASP A 125 10.46 7.86 -16.88
N THR A 126 10.32 7.95 -15.54
CA THR A 126 11.33 8.47 -14.62
C THR A 126 11.51 7.51 -13.45
N LYS A 127 12.75 7.15 -13.14
CA LYS A 127 13.11 6.20 -12.08
C LYS A 127 13.77 6.88 -10.90
N LEU A 128 13.50 6.36 -9.71
CA LEU A 128 14.26 6.67 -8.50
C LEU A 128 15.59 5.92 -8.51
N GLU A 129 16.71 6.64 -8.47
CA GLU A 129 18.04 6.07 -8.34
C GLU A 129 18.53 6.03 -6.88
N SER A 130 18.30 7.11 -6.14
CA SER A 130 18.67 7.18 -4.72
C SER A 130 17.87 8.25 -3.98
N ILE A 131 17.90 8.18 -2.66
CA ILE A 131 17.32 9.16 -1.74
C ILE A 131 18.45 9.72 -0.87
N ASN A 132 18.41 11.01 -0.58
CA ASN A 132 19.29 11.67 0.37
C ASN A 132 18.50 12.64 1.27
N GLU A 133 19.18 13.32 2.18
CA GLU A 133 18.54 14.26 3.12
C GLU A 133 17.83 15.44 2.45
N ASN A 134 18.22 15.78 1.20
CA ASN A 134 17.65 16.90 0.44
C ASN A 134 16.57 16.47 -0.56
N GLY A 135 16.27 15.17 -0.67
CA GLY A 135 15.26 14.64 -1.59
C GLY A 135 15.71 13.41 -2.36
N VAL A 136 15.50 13.38 -3.67
CA VAL A 136 15.70 12.21 -4.53
C VAL A 136 16.60 12.50 -5.72
N VAL A 137 17.35 11.50 -6.18
CA VAL A 137 18.05 11.49 -7.46
C VAL A 137 17.27 10.61 -8.41
N LEU A 138 16.99 11.14 -9.58
CA LEU A 138 16.13 10.53 -10.60
C LEU A 138 16.90 10.31 -11.89
N SER A 139 16.43 9.37 -12.70
CA SER A 139 16.93 9.15 -14.07
C SER A 139 15.78 8.86 -15.03
N GLY A 140 15.98 9.08 -16.32
CA GLY A 140 14.99 8.84 -17.37
C GLY A 140 14.56 10.13 -18.04
N LYS A 141 13.25 10.34 -18.24
CA LYS A 141 12.74 11.55 -18.90
C LYS A 141 13.02 12.81 -18.08
N TYR A 142 12.94 12.72 -16.77
CA TYR A 142 13.51 13.70 -15.85
C TYR A 142 14.79 13.08 -15.24
N ASP A 143 15.92 13.79 -15.42
CA ASP A 143 17.23 13.37 -14.94
C ASP A 143 17.80 14.44 -14.01
N GLY A 144 18.23 14.03 -12.82
CA GLY A 144 18.82 14.92 -11.83
C GLY A 144 18.22 14.82 -10.43
N GLN A 145 18.56 15.81 -9.61
CA GLN A 145 18.09 15.88 -8.23
C GLN A 145 16.78 16.68 -8.14
N LEU A 146 15.83 16.14 -7.38
CA LEU A 146 14.59 16.80 -7.01
C LEU A 146 14.53 16.97 -5.48
N ASN A 147 14.45 18.21 -5.02
CA ASN A 147 14.41 18.51 -3.59
C ASN A 147 13.05 18.17 -2.99
N ALA A 148 13.07 17.52 -1.83
CA ALA A 148 11.89 17.18 -1.05
C ALA A 148 12.21 17.14 0.45
N ASP A 149 11.25 17.57 1.26
CA ASP A 149 11.31 17.41 2.72
C ASP A 149 10.95 15.97 3.13
N THR A 150 10.09 15.32 2.33
CA THR A 150 9.63 13.95 2.56
C THR A 150 9.50 13.18 1.26
N VAL A 151 9.93 11.94 1.28
CA VAL A 151 9.78 10.97 0.19
C VAL A 151 8.76 9.92 0.63
N VAL A 152 7.66 9.82 -0.11
CA VAL A 152 6.60 8.85 0.16
C VAL A 152 6.73 7.68 -0.80
N LEU A 153 6.89 6.49 -0.29
CA LEU A 153 7.00 5.26 -1.08
C LEU A 153 5.60 4.67 -1.34
N SER A 154 5.25 4.53 -2.61
CA SER A 154 4.04 3.86 -3.10
C SER A 154 4.40 2.88 -4.22
N MET A 155 5.31 1.96 -3.93
CA MET A 155 5.90 1.04 -4.91
C MET A 155 5.19 -0.32 -4.94
N GLY A 156 3.89 -0.33 -4.64
CA GLY A 156 3.06 -1.53 -4.55
C GLY A 156 3.08 -2.20 -3.19
N SER A 157 2.37 -3.31 -3.10
CA SER A 157 2.26 -4.13 -1.90
C SER A 157 2.51 -5.61 -2.23
N ARG A 158 2.84 -6.39 -1.23
CA ARG A 158 2.99 -7.86 -1.33
C ARG A 158 2.06 -8.54 -0.34
N PRO A 159 1.51 -9.71 -0.67
CA PRO A 159 0.72 -10.50 0.25
C PRO A 159 1.42 -10.73 1.59
N ASP A 160 0.66 -10.66 2.68
CA ASP A 160 1.11 -11.00 4.02
C ASP A 160 0.50 -12.33 4.44
N ASN A 161 1.12 -13.43 4.00
CA ASN A 161 0.62 -14.80 4.17
C ASN A 161 1.64 -15.76 4.82
N ALA A 162 2.79 -15.28 5.28
CA ALA A 162 3.85 -16.13 5.80
C ALA A 162 3.36 -16.99 6.98
N PHE A 163 2.60 -16.44 7.90
CA PHE A 163 2.03 -17.19 9.02
C PHE A 163 0.95 -18.20 8.56
N ALA A 164 0.15 -17.86 7.55
CA ALA A 164 -0.83 -18.79 6.99
C ALA A 164 -0.18 -20.02 6.37
N GLU A 165 0.96 -19.85 5.69
CA GLU A 165 1.75 -20.98 5.15
C GLU A 165 2.35 -21.83 6.29
N GLU A 166 2.88 -21.21 7.36
CA GLU A 166 3.39 -21.92 8.53
C GLU A 166 2.29 -22.80 9.17
N VAL A 167 1.09 -22.25 9.34
CA VAL A 167 -0.05 -22.97 9.92
C VAL A 167 -0.50 -24.12 9.02
N LYS A 168 -0.48 -23.93 7.71
CA LYS A 168 -0.78 -24.96 6.73
C LYS A 168 0.25 -26.09 6.75
N GLU A 169 1.54 -25.78 6.85
CA GLU A 169 2.63 -26.76 7.00
C GLU A 169 2.50 -27.56 8.30
N ALA A 170 1.91 -26.97 9.34
CA ALA A 170 1.61 -27.66 10.60
C ALA A 170 0.39 -28.62 10.52
N GLY A 171 -0.27 -28.72 9.35
CA GLY A 171 -1.33 -29.67 9.07
C GLY A 171 -2.76 -29.16 9.29
N TYR A 172 -2.95 -27.84 9.49
CA TYR A 172 -4.29 -27.25 9.57
C TYR A 172 -4.86 -26.96 8.17
N ASP A 173 -6.19 -27.00 8.06
CA ASP A 173 -6.89 -26.54 6.86
C ASP A 173 -6.94 -25.02 6.84
N VAL A 174 -6.26 -24.41 5.84
CA VAL A 174 -6.09 -22.96 5.75
C VAL A 174 -6.53 -22.44 4.38
N CYS A 175 -7.49 -21.53 4.40
CA CYS A 175 -7.92 -20.75 3.23
C CYS A 175 -7.35 -19.33 3.31
N VAL A 176 -6.54 -18.93 2.34
CA VAL A 176 -5.98 -17.56 2.23
C VAL A 176 -6.82 -16.76 1.26
N ILE A 177 -7.31 -15.57 1.67
CA ILE A 177 -8.21 -14.73 0.86
C ILE A 177 -7.80 -13.26 0.84
N GLY A 178 -8.37 -12.50 -0.09
CA GLY A 178 -8.10 -11.08 -0.25
C GLY A 178 -6.65 -10.79 -0.58
N ASP A 179 -6.14 -9.66 -0.12
CA ASP A 179 -4.77 -9.21 -0.40
C ASP A 179 -3.69 -10.15 0.19
N ALA A 180 -4.04 -10.97 1.18
CA ALA A 180 -3.15 -12.01 1.68
C ALA A 180 -2.91 -13.12 0.65
N ALA A 181 -3.87 -13.40 -0.23
CA ALA A 181 -3.70 -14.32 -1.35
C ALA A 181 -3.10 -13.59 -2.57
N LYS A 182 -3.71 -12.47 -2.95
CA LYS A 182 -3.28 -11.66 -4.10
C LYS A 182 -3.75 -10.23 -3.95
N VAL A 183 -2.82 -9.31 -3.90
CA VAL A 183 -3.11 -7.87 -3.85
C VAL A 183 -4.01 -7.45 -5.01
N GLY A 184 -5.11 -6.74 -4.70
CA GLY A 184 -6.10 -6.38 -5.68
C GLY A 184 -7.16 -5.38 -5.17
N LEU A 185 -8.31 -5.38 -5.82
CA LEU A 185 -9.42 -4.50 -5.47
C LEU A 185 -10.21 -5.05 -4.26
N ALA A 186 -10.72 -4.16 -3.43
CA ALA A 186 -11.55 -4.50 -2.27
C ALA A 186 -12.79 -5.34 -2.65
N SER A 187 -13.37 -5.10 -3.83
CA SER A 187 -14.49 -5.89 -4.37
C SER A 187 -14.16 -7.38 -4.48
N LYS A 188 -12.90 -7.70 -4.87
CA LYS A 188 -12.46 -9.09 -4.97
C LYS A 188 -12.33 -9.75 -3.60
N ALA A 189 -11.75 -9.05 -2.64
CA ALA A 189 -11.64 -9.54 -1.27
C ALA A 189 -13.03 -9.79 -0.63
N ILE A 190 -13.99 -8.90 -0.89
CA ILE A 190 -15.38 -9.06 -0.44
C ILE A 190 -16.03 -10.28 -1.10
N GLU A 191 -15.84 -10.46 -2.41
CA GLU A 191 -16.36 -11.60 -3.16
C GLU A 191 -15.82 -12.93 -2.60
N GLU A 192 -14.51 -13.04 -2.40
CA GLU A 192 -13.87 -14.23 -1.84
C GLU A 192 -14.37 -14.54 -0.43
N GLY A 193 -14.46 -13.55 0.46
CA GLY A 193 -15.00 -13.72 1.80
C GLY A 193 -16.46 -14.14 1.81
N PHE A 194 -17.27 -13.61 0.86
CA PHE A 194 -18.68 -13.99 0.74
C PHE A 194 -18.86 -15.44 0.29
N PHE A 195 -18.11 -15.88 -0.70
CA PHE A 195 -18.24 -17.27 -1.19
C PHE A 195 -17.73 -18.27 -0.17
N LEU A 196 -16.55 -18.04 0.41
CA LEU A 196 -15.97 -18.92 1.41
C LEU A 196 -16.82 -19.05 2.70
N GLY A 197 -17.50 -17.97 3.10
CA GLY A 197 -18.38 -17.98 4.28
C GLY A 197 -19.73 -18.69 4.05
N ARG A 198 -19.97 -19.25 2.85
CA ARG A 198 -21.19 -20.02 2.50
C ARG A 198 -20.95 -21.52 2.34
N GLU A 199 -19.71 -21.94 2.26
CA GLU A 199 -19.30 -23.34 2.21
C GLU A 199 -19.23 -23.92 3.63
#